data_f9d14c0c4aaa746b1a51c4afa67e79df
#
_entry.id   f9d14c0c4aaa746b1a51c4afa67e79df
#
_cell.length_a   1.000
_cell.length_b   1.000
_cell.length_c   1.000
_cell.angle_alpha   90.00
_cell.angle_beta   90.00
_cell.angle_gamma   90.00
#
_symmetry.space_group_name_H-M   'P 1'
#
loop_
_entity.id
_entity.type
_entity.pdbx_description
1 polymer ?
#
loop_
_entity_poly.entity_id
_entity_poly.type
_entity_poly.pdbx_seq_one_letter_code
_entity_poly.pdbx_strand_id
1 'polypeptide(L)'
;MELNNQKSGRLTYDLDIAITVNDWVQWQKVEEEIVKLDSFTKDPDQKQRFIYQGKFELDIVPFGNIMKQDSKIFWPPDEDFAMSVLGFDAVEEASLKVNIDQEIEIQIASLSGIFLLKITAWKDRNHKSNKDADDIGFILENYLSINEERAATEYYDDIYTEDFTLVKGGAMLLGIDVSEILQEYPDDLAAIKKILIDSVDQKEHSILINQIIETHKTLSYEEVLGAIQNLINQLN
;
A
#
# COMPACT_ATOMS: atom_id res chain seq x y z
N MET A 1 11.43 3.45 -10.84
CA MET A 1 11.47 1.98 -10.79
C MET A 1 10.46 1.46 -11.83
N GLU A 2 10.90 0.75 -12.84
CA GLU A 2 9.98 0.14 -13.81
C GLU A 2 9.66 -1.27 -13.33
N LEU A 3 8.63 -1.42 -12.54
CA LEU A 3 8.05 -2.74 -12.25
C LEU A 3 7.15 -3.12 -13.43
N ASN A 4 7.44 -4.25 -14.06
CA ASN A 4 6.63 -4.84 -15.14
C ASN A 4 6.45 -3.97 -16.39
N ASN A 5 7.47 -3.21 -16.82
CA ASN A 5 7.45 -2.37 -18.03
C ASN A 5 6.40 -1.23 -18.05
N GLN A 6 5.73 -0.96 -16.96
CA GLN A 6 4.83 0.19 -16.85
C GLN A 6 5.63 1.44 -16.45
N LYS A 7 5.58 2.48 -17.27
CA LYS A 7 6.24 3.76 -16.99
C LYS A 7 5.33 4.58 -16.06
N SER A 8 5.71 4.66 -14.79
CA SER A 8 5.23 5.74 -13.94
C SER A 8 5.81 7.07 -14.48
N GLY A 9 4.95 7.99 -14.86
CA GLY A 9 5.35 9.36 -15.20
C GLY A 9 5.80 10.19 -13.99
N ARG A 10 5.86 9.58 -12.81
CA ARG A 10 6.09 10.21 -11.52
C ARG A 10 7.54 9.97 -11.09
N LEU A 11 8.28 11.05 -10.85
CA LEU A 11 9.58 10.99 -10.22
C LEU A 11 9.37 10.99 -8.69
N THR A 12 9.80 9.92 -8.02
CA THR A 12 9.86 9.85 -6.56
C THR A 12 11.29 10.19 -6.10
N TYR A 13 11.39 10.96 -5.01
CA TYR A 13 12.64 11.26 -4.32
C TYR A 13 12.68 10.64 -2.93
N ASP A 14 11.71 9.79 -2.64
CA ASP A 14 11.46 9.10 -1.39
C ASP A 14 11.66 7.58 -1.56
N LEU A 15 12.20 6.97 -0.55
CA LEU A 15 12.28 5.53 -0.38
C LEU A 15 11.58 5.16 0.93
N ASP A 16 10.55 4.33 0.84
CA ASP A 16 9.81 3.83 1.99
C ASP A 16 10.33 2.43 2.37
N ILE A 17 10.72 2.25 3.62
CA ILE A 17 11.16 0.98 4.20
C ILE A 17 10.33 0.69 5.43
N ALA A 18 9.90 -0.57 5.59
CA ALA A 18 9.33 -1.08 6.83
C ALA A 18 10.32 -2.06 7.48
N ILE A 19 10.47 -2.00 8.80
CA ILE A 19 11.34 -2.92 9.53
C ILE A 19 10.65 -3.47 10.76
N THR A 20 10.78 -4.78 10.95
CA THR A 20 10.27 -5.46 12.15
C THR A 20 11.20 -5.24 13.33
N VAL A 21 10.64 -4.78 14.45
CA VAL A 21 11.38 -4.57 15.69
C VAL A 21 10.68 -5.21 16.88
N ASN A 22 11.48 -5.64 17.88
CA ASN A 22 10.94 -6.23 19.09
C ASN A 22 10.47 -5.19 20.11
N ASP A 23 11.13 -4.04 20.15
CA ASP A 23 10.83 -2.94 21.06
C ASP A 23 11.39 -1.60 20.56
N TRP A 24 11.01 -0.52 21.25
CA TRP A 24 11.49 0.82 20.95
C TRP A 24 12.99 1.04 21.22
N VAL A 25 13.61 0.20 22.04
CA VAL A 25 15.08 0.25 22.28
C VAL A 25 15.82 -0.24 21.04
N GLN A 26 15.31 -1.29 20.39
CA GLN A 26 15.86 -1.77 19.13
C GLN A 26 15.70 -0.71 18.03
N TRP A 27 14.53 -0.06 17.94
CA TRP A 27 14.31 1.04 17.00
C TRP A 27 15.29 2.18 17.21
N GLN A 28 15.48 2.63 18.45
CA GLN A 28 16.43 3.70 18.76
C GLN A 28 17.86 3.37 18.30
N LYS A 29 18.30 2.12 18.45
CA LYS A 29 19.61 1.69 17.93
C LYS A 29 19.69 1.80 16.41
N VAL A 30 18.62 1.45 15.68
CA VAL A 30 18.59 1.62 14.22
C VAL A 30 18.73 3.09 13.86
N GLU A 31 17.98 3.99 14.51
CA GLU A 31 18.10 5.44 14.28
C GLU A 31 19.52 5.95 14.56
N GLU A 32 20.11 5.55 15.68
CA GLU A 32 21.48 5.93 16.06
C GLU A 32 22.54 5.45 15.05
N GLU A 33 22.39 4.24 14.50
CA GLU A 33 23.31 3.72 13.50
C GLU A 33 23.16 4.44 12.15
N ILE A 34 21.96 4.77 11.73
CA ILE A 34 21.72 5.50 10.49
C ILE A 34 22.34 6.91 10.56
N VAL A 35 22.14 7.64 11.66
CA VAL A 35 22.68 9.00 11.80
C VAL A 35 24.19 9.06 12.04
N LYS A 36 24.86 7.93 12.35
CA LYS A 36 26.32 7.83 12.35
C LYS A 36 26.91 7.81 10.95
N LEU A 37 26.10 7.51 9.94
CA LEU A 37 26.51 7.60 8.55
C LEU A 37 26.50 9.09 8.14
N ASP A 38 27.64 9.65 7.79
CA ASP A 38 27.82 11.09 7.49
C ASP A 38 26.84 11.65 6.45
N SER A 39 26.23 10.76 5.63
CA SER A 39 25.31 11.14 4.57
C SER A 39 23.85 11.27 5.02
N PHE A 40 23.50 10.86 6.25
CA PHE A 40 22.12 10.88 6.74
C PHE A 40 21.94 11.88 7.87
N THR A 41 20.79 12.56 7.86
CA THR A 41 20.31 13.38 8.98
C THR A 41 18.88 13.02 9.31
N LYS A 42 18.51 13.11 10.58
CA LYS A 42 17.11 12.90 11.00
C LYS A 42 16.28 14.13 10.65
N ASP A 43 15.07 13.93 10.11
CA ASP A 43 14.10 15.01 9.93
C ASP A 43 13.54 15.43 11.30
N PRO A 44 13.50 16.74 11.63
CA PRO A 44 13.02 17.21 12.92
C PRO A 44 11.49 17.09 13.08
N ASP A 45 10.74 17.11 11.99
CA ASP A 45 9.27 17.20 12.00
C ASP A 45 8.61 15.84 11.71
N GLN A 46 9.34 14.88 11.06
CA GLN A 46 8.83 13.58 10.68
C GLN A 46 9.55 12.46 11.43
N LYS A 47 8.86 11.79 12.34
CA LYS A 47 9.42 10.76 13.23
C LYS A 47 10.05 9.57 12.49
N GLN A 48 9.52 9.20 11.33
CA GLN A 48 10.01 8.08 10.49
C GLN A 48 11.09 8.51 9.50
N ARG A 49 11.31 9.83 9.27
CA ARG A 49 12.07 10.34 8.12
C ARG A 49 13.52 10.60 8.41
N PHE A 50 14.36 10.18 7.49
CA PHE A 50 15.77 10.56 7.37
C PHE A 50 16.00 11.23 6.02
N ILE A 51 16.97 12.15 5.97
CA ILE A 51 17.35 12.85 4.75
C ILE A 51 18.74 12.38 4.33
N TYR A 52 18.86 11.78 3.15
CA TYR A 52 20.12 11.35 2.57
C TYR A 52 20.70 12.47 1.71
N GLN A 53 21.95 12.87 2.01
CA GLN A 53 22.70 13.93 1.31
C GLN A 53 21.93 15.26 1.18
N GLY A 54 21.08 15.57 2.15
CA GLY A 54 20.27 16.80 2.16
C GLY A 54 19.21 16.89 1.05
N LYS A 55 18.90 15.79 0.37
CA LYS A 55 18.06 15.80 -0.83
C LYS A 55 17.01 14.68 -0.90
N PHE A 56 17.40 13.46 -0.59
CA PHE A 56 16.53 12.31 -0.77
C PHE A 56 15.89 11.92 0.57
N GLU A 57 14.60 11.67 0.55
CA GLU A 57 13.84 11.26 1.73
C GLU A 57 13.91 9.73 1.88
N LEU A 58 14.21 9.27 3.08
CA LEU A 58 14.16 7.88 3.47
C LEU A 58 13.21 7.76 4.66
N ASP A 59 12.01 7.23 4.43
CA ASP A 59 11.05 6.93 5.47
C ASP A 59 11.23 5.49 5.93
N ILE A 60 11.50 5.30 7.22
CA ILE A 60 11.61 3.97 7.82
C ILE A 60 10.54 3.84 8.90
N VAL A 61 9.61 2.93 8.69
CA VAL A 61 8.51 2.67 9.61
C VAL A 61 8.80 1.39 10.40
N PRO A 62 9.00 1.46 11.73
CA PRO A 62 9.10 0.27 12.55
C PRO A 62 7.72 -0.36 12.79
N PHE A 63 7.65 -1.69 12.84
CA PHE A 63 6.44 -2.43 13.19
C PHE A 63 6.79 -3.73 13.94
N GLY A 64 5.87 -4.68 14.09
CA GLY A 64 6.09 -5.92 14.85
C GLY A 64 5.66 -5.76 16.30
N ASN A 65 6.48 -6.22 17.26
CA ASN A 65 6.09 -6.29 18.69
C ASN A 65 5.80 -4.95 19.38
N ILE A 66 6.07 -3.82 18.70
CA ILE A 66 5.72 -2.48 19.16
C ILE A 66 4.30 -2.04 18.81
N MET A 67 3.61 -2.82 17.98
CA MET A 67 2.22 -2.55 17.60
C MET A 67 1.29 -2.72 18.81
N LYS A 68 0.30 -1.83 18.91
CA LYS A 68 -0.80 -1.96 19.86
C LYS A 68 -2.00 -2.71 19.23
N GLN A 69 -3.00 -3.04 20.01
CA GLN A 69 -4.14 -3.89 19.61
C GLN A 69 -4.94 -3.38 18.39
N ASP A 70 -4.82 -2.10 18.05
CA ASP A 70 -5.50 -1.48 16.90
C ASP A 70 -4.57 -1.38 15.67
N SER A 71 -3.52 -2.20 15.59
CA SER A 71 -2.50 -2.19 14.53
C SER A 71 -1.87 -0.81 14.33
N LYS A 72 -1.66 -0.08 15.45
CA LYS A 72 -1.00 1.22 15.46
C LYS A 72 0.29 1.18 16.26
N ILE A 73 1.23 2.00 15.82
CA ILE A 73 2.42 2.36 16.58
C ILE A 73 2.28 3.77 17.11
N PHE A 74 2.87 4.00 18.30
CA PHE A 74 2.86 5.30 18.97
C PHE A 74 4.30 5.68 19.28
N TRP A 75 4.76 6.75 18.66
CA TRP A 75 6.15 7.18 18.73
C TRP A 75 6.51 7.77 20.08
N PRO A 76 7.57 7.26 20.74
CA PRO A 76 8.00 7.86 22.01
C PRO A 76 8.61 9.27 21.82
N PRO A 77 8.77 10.08 22.91
CA PRO A 77 8.43 9.71 24.30
C PRO A 77 6.98 10.00 24.69
N ASP A 78 6.30 10.87 23.94
CA ASP A 78 4.99 11.43 24.27
C ASP A 78 3.80 10.60 23.77
N GLU A 79 4.03 9.70 22.80
CA GLU A 79 3.01 8.91 22.11
C GLU A 79 1.92 9.74 21.41
N ASP A 80 2.15 11.03 21.19
CA ASP A 80 1.18 11.94 20.56
C ASP A 80 1.02 11.67 19.06
N PHE A 81 2.03 11.07 18.42
CA PHE A 81 1.98 10.69 17.02
C PHE A 81 1.70 9.20 16.87
N ALA A 82 0.53 8.90 16.32
CA ALA A 82 0.11 7.54 16.00
C ALA A 82 0.13 7.31 14.48
N MET A 83 0.58 6.12 14.06
CA MET A 83 0.56 5.68 12.67
C MET A 83 -0.06 4.28 12.59
N SER A 84 -0.99 4.07 11.67
CA SER A 84 -1.48 2.74 11.36
C SER A 84 -0.41 1.94 10.61
N VAL A 85 -0.21 0.71 11.05
CA VAL A 85 0.63 -0.30 10.40
C VAL A 85 -0.20 -1.56 10.10
N LEU A 86 -1.51 -1.36 9.93
CA LEU A 86 -2.46 -2.40 9.54
C LEU A 86 -2.01 -3.04 8.22
N GLY A 87 -1.91 -4.36 8.20
CA GLY A 87 -1.48 -5.14 7.05
C GLY A 87 0.04 -5.26 6.86
N PHE A 88 0.87 -4.62 7.70
CA PHE A 88 2.34 -4.67 7.52
C PHE A 88 2.89 -6.09 7.70
N ASP A 89 2.45 -6.84 8.72
CA ASP A 89 2.89 -8.24 8.94
C ASP A 89 2.51 -9.13 7.75
N ALA A 90 1.27 -9.01 7.25
CA ALA A 90 0.79 -9.77 6.10
C ALA A 90 1.57 -9.44 4.81
N VAL A 91 1.86 -8.16 4.59
CA VAL A 91 2.63 -7.70 3.41
C VAL A 91 4.10 -8.12 3.52
N GLU A 92 4.69 -8.11 4.71
CA GLU A 92 6.06 -8.62 4.93
C GLU A 92 6.14 -10.10 4.56
N GLU A 93 5.22 -10.93 5.08
CA GLU A 93 5.19 -12.37 4.82
C GLU A 93 5.00 -12.70 3.33
N ALA A 94 4.14 -11.93 2.64
CA ALA A 94 3.86 -12.08 1.21
C ALA A 94 4.85 -11.32 0.30
N SER A 95 5.92 -10.76 0.85
CA SER A 95 6.87 -9.95 0.08
C SER A 95 7.72 -10.77 -0.88
N LEU A 96 8.15 -10.13 -1.97
CA LEU A 96 9.01 -10.73 -2.99
C LEU A 96 10.48 -10.58 -2.60
N LYS A 97 11.23 -11.68 -2.62
CA LYS A 97 12.68 -11.65 -2.42
C LYS A 97 13.39 -11.28 -3.71
N VAL A 98 14.15 -10.23 -3.68
CA VAL A 98 14.90 -9.72 -4.82
C VAL A 98 16.39 -9.63 -4.48
N ASN A 99 17.22 -10.17 -5.34
CA ASN A 99 18.67 -10.13 -5.20
C ASN A 99 19.21 -8.95 -6.03
N ILE A 100 19.92 -8.05 -5.39
CA ILE A 100 20.56 -6.92 -6.04
C ILE A 100 22.05 -7.26 -6.23
N ASP A 101 22.50 -7.27 -7.47
CA ASP A 101 23.88 -7.54 -7.90
C ASP A 101 24.50 -8.81 -7.29
N GLN A 102 23.68 -9.77 -6.85
CA GLN A 102 24.05 -11.02 -6.16
C GLN A 102 24.76 -10.78 -4.81
N GLU A 103 24.67 -9.60 -4.26
CA GLU A 103 25.31 -9.21 -3.01
C GLU A 103 24.31 -8.95 -1.87
N ILE A 104 23.13 -8.40 -2.21
CA ILE A 104 22.13 -7.99 -1.22
C ILE A 104 20.77 -8.57 -1.57
N GLU A 105 20.20 -9.37 -0.66
CA GLU A 105 18.79 -9.78 -0.74
C GLU A 105 17.92 -8.76 -0.01
N ILE A 106 16.91 -8.25 -0.71
CA ILE A 106 15.89 -7.37 -0.14
C ILE A 106 14.50 -7.96 -0.35
N GLN A 107 13.58 -7.60 0.51
CA GLN A 107 12.16 -7.91 0.36
C GLN A 107 11.44 -6.69 -0.20
N ILE A 108 10.61 -6.91 -1.23
CA ILE A 108 9.82 -5.85 -1.88
C ILE A 108 8.35 -6.24 -1.78
N ALA A 109 7.50 -5.32 -1.32
CA ALA A 109 6.06 -5.51 -1.32
C ALA A 109 5.55 -5.75 -2.75
N SER A 110 4.68 -6.75 -2.93
CA SER A 110 3.96 -6.95 -4.19
C SER A 110 3.04 -5.77 -4.50
N LEU A 111 2.53 -5.66 -5.72
CA LEU A 111 1.61 -4.57 -6.07
C LEU A 111 0.29 -4.65 -5.28
N SER A 112 -0.19 -5.86 -4.99
CA SER A 112 -1.33 -6.09 -4.10
C SER A 112 -1.01 -5.73 -2.63
N GLY A 113 0.21 -6.02 -2.17
CA GLY A 113 0.70 -5.55 -0.87
C GLY A 113 0.78 -4.02 -0.79
N ILE A 114 1.28 -3.36 -1.85
CA ILE A 114 1.29 -1.88 -1.92
C ILE A 114 -0.13 -1.33 -1.86
N PHE A 115 -1.10 -1.95 -2.57
CA PHE A 115 -2.51 -1.55 -2.48
C PHE A 115 -3.02 -1.60 -1.04
N LEU A 116 -2.74 -2.68 -0.30
CA LEU A 116 -3.12 -2.82 1.13
C LEU A 116 -2.55 -1.68 1.98
N LEU A 117 -1.27 -1.38 1.83
CA LEU A 117 -0.63 -0.30 2.56
C LEU A 117 -1.20 1.08 2.17
N LYS A 118 -1.55 1.29 0.90
CA LYS A 118 -2.12 2.55 0.41
C LYS A 118 -3.56 2.76 0.87
N ILE A 119 -4.40 1.72 0.92
CA ILE A 119 -5.78 1.86 1.40
C ILE A 119 -5.81 2.19 2.90
N THR A 120 -4.88 1.61 3.68
CA THR A 120 -4.71 1.91 5.10
C THR A 120 -4.22 3.34 5.32
N ALA A 121 -3.18 3.75 4.59
CA ALA A 121 -2.64 5.10 4.65
C ALA A 121 -3.68 6.14 4.20
N TRP A 122 -4.45 5.85 3.14
CA TRP A 122 -5.56 6.69 2.70
C TRP A 122 -6.59 6.87 3.82
N LYS A 123 -6.99 5.81 4.50
CA LYS A 123 -7.95 5.89 5.61
C LYS A 123 -7.48 6.85 6.71
N ASP A 124 -6.20 6.86 7.03
CA ASP A 124 -5.63 7.68 8.09
C ASP A 124 -5.47 9.16 7.69
N ARG A 125 -5.18 9.45 6.41
CA ARG A 125 -4.73 10.78 6.00
C ARG A 125 -5.39 11.37 4.74
N ASN A 126 -6.53 10.79 4.26
CA ASN A 126 -7.24 11.29 3.07
C ASN A 126 -7.67 12.77 3.16
N HIS A 127 -7.84 13.29 4.37
CA HIS A 127 -8.16 14.70 4.63
C HIS A 127 -6.98 15.66 4.42
N LYS A 128 -5.75 15.14 4.34
CA LYS A 128 -4.52 15.94 4.15
C LYS A 128 -4.05 15.95 2.71
N SER A 129 -4.28 14.84 1.97
CA SER A 129 -3.74 14.65 0.63
C SER A 129 -4.52 13.56 -0.10
N ASN A 130 -4.59 13.65 -1.44
CA ASN A 130 -5.13 12.62 -2.32
C ASN A 130 -4.05 11.67 -2.91
N LYS A 131 -2.78 11.76 -2.45
CA LYS A 131 -1.66 10.96 -2.99
C LYS A 131 -1.91 9.45 -2.92
N ASP A 132 -2.46 8.96 -1.80
CA ASP A 132 -2.74 7.53 -1.66
C ASP A 132 -3.88 7.09 -2.58
N ALA A 133 -4.90 7.92 -2.81
CA ALA A 133 -5.95 7.67 -3.78
C ALA A 133 -5.43 7.69 -5.22
N ASP A 134 -4.47 8.55 -5.55
CA ASP A 134 -3.74 8.57 -6.81
C ASP A 134 -2.99 7.26 -7.05
N ASP A 135 -2.25 6.78 -6.04
CA ASP A 135 -1.54 5.50 -6.12
C ASP A 135 -2.51 4.30 -6.26
N ILE A 136 -3.65 4.33 -5.54
CA ILE A 136 -4.70 3.31 -5.66
C ILE A 136 -5.30 3.32 -7.07
N GLY A 137 -5.63 4.50 -7.61
CA GLY A 137 -6.14 4.65 -8.97
C GLY A 137 -5.16 4.11 -10.02
N PHE A 138 -3.87 4.41 -9.87
CA PHE A 138 -2.81 3.88 -10.74
C PHE A 138 -2.77 2.33 -10.70
N ILE A 139 -2.89 1.74 -9.52
CA ILE A 139 -2.92 0.27 -9.39
C ILE A 139 -4.16 -0.29 -10.09
N LEU A 140 -5.34 0.27 -9.87
CA LEU A 140 -6.59 -0.18 -10.50
C LEU A 140 -6.53 -0.11 -12.04
N GLU A 141 -5.96 0.96 -12.62
CA GLU A 141 -5.83 1.11 -14.07
C GLU A 141 -4.86 0.11 -14.70
N ASN A 142 -3.82 -0.31 -13.98
CA ASN A 142 -2.72 -1.09 -14.55
C ASN A 142 -2.71 -2.57 -14.15
N TYR A 143 -3.48 -2.96 -13.12
CA TYR A 143 -3.36 -4.30 -12.53
C TYR A 143 -3.63 -5.43 -13.52
N LEU A 144 -4.67 -5.29 -14.37
CA LEU A 144 -4.98 -6.31 -15.38
C LEU A 144 -3.87 -6.44 -16.41
N SER A 145 -3.35 -5.33 -16.93
CA SER A 145 -2.31 -5.35 -17.97
C SER A 145 -0.98 -5.95 -17.47
N ILE A 146 -0.69 -5.79 -16.19
CA ILE A 146 0.49 -6.40 -15.54
C ILE A 146 0.30 -7.91 -15.37
N ASN A 147 -0.94 -8.38 -15.20
CA ASN A 147 -1.31 -9.76 -14.94
C ASN A 147 -2.08 -10.40 -16.12
N GLU A 148 -1.91 -9.90 -17.34
CA GLU A 148 -2.70 -10.29 -18.52
C GLU A 148 -2.62 -11.81 -18.81
N GLU A 149 -1.44 -12.42 -18.71
CA GLU A 149 -1.25 -13.86 -18.93
C GLU A 149 -2.06 -14.67 -17.91
N ARG A 150 -1.99 -14.32 -16.65
CA ARG A 150 -2.72 -15.00 -15.56
C ARG A 150 -4.23 -14.78 -15.70
N ALA A 151 -4.66 -13.57 -16.06
CA ALA A 151 -6.06 -13.28 -16.35
C ALA A 151 -6.62 -14.15 -17.48
N ALA A 152 -5.86 -14.30 -18.56
CA ALA A 152 -6.28 -15.05 -19.75
C ALA A 152 -6.21 -16.57 -19.58
N THR A 153 -5.43 -17.10 -18.63
CA THR A 153 -5.23 -18.55 -18.45
C THR A 153 -5.98 -19.11 -17.25
N GLU A 154 -5.96 -18.41 -16.11
CA GLU A 154 -6.50 -18.93 -14.85
C GLU A 154 -7.90 -18.41 -14.53
N TYR A 155 -8.23 -17.18 -14.96
CA TYR A 155 -9.44 -16.47 -14.58
C TYR A 155 -10.26 -15.95 -15.77
N TYR A 156 -10.12 -16.58 -16.96
CA TYR A 156 -10.74 -16.09 -18.18
C TYR A 156 -12.26 -15.93 -18.07
N ASP A 157 -12.96 -16.97 -17.64
CA ASP A 157 -14.43 -16.98 -17.56
C ASP A 157 -14.97 -16.03 -16.49
N ASP A 158 -14.19 -15.79 -15.44
CA ASP A 158 -14.57 -14.90 -14.33
C ASP A 158 -14.36 -13.43 -14.66
N ILE A 159 -13.32 -13.12 -15.43
CA ILE A 159 -12.92 -11.75 -15.73
C ILE A 159 -13.60 -11.22 -16.99
N TYR A 160 -13.63 -11.99 -18.08
CA TYR A 160 -14.10 -11.52 -19.39
C TYR A 160 -15.60 -11.72 -19.58
N THR A 161 -16.38 -11.12 -18.70
CA THR A 161 -17.85 -11.15 -18.70
C THR A 161 -18.46 -10.08 -19.62
N GLU A 162 -19.80 -10.06 -19.80
CA GLU A 162 -20.48 -9.07 -20.66
C GLU A 162 -20.24 -7.61 -20.25
N ASP A 163 -20.06 -7.35 -18.95
CA ASP A 163 -19.81 -6.03 -18.38
C ASP A 163 -18.32 -5.78 -18.07
N PHE A 164 -17.45 -6.51 -18.72
CA PHE A 164 -16.00 -6.39 -18.60
C PHE A 164 -15.50 -4.99 -18.92
N THR A 165 -14.63 -4.48 -18.05
CA THR A 165 -13.70 -3.38 -18.34
C THR A 165 -12.33 -3.73 -17.79
N LEU A 166 -11.26 -3.12 -18.31
CA LEU A 166 -9.89 -3.36 -17.84
C LEU A 166 -9.77 -3.14 -16.33
N VAL A 167 -10.41 -2.10 -15.82
CA VAL A 167 -10.35 -1.73 -14.41
C VAL A 167 -11.12 -2.72 -13.52
N LYS A 168 -12.30 -3.15 -13.96
CA LYS A 168 -13.10 -4.14 -13.22
C LYS A 168 -12.42 -5.51 -13.16
N GLY A 169 -11.86 -5.96 -14.30
CA GLY A 169 -11.12 -7.23 -14.35
C GLY A 169 -9.84 -7.18 -13.52
N GLY A 170 -9.11 -6.07 -13.59
CA GLY A 170 -7.93 -5.85 -12.76
C GLY A 170 -8.24 -5.81 -11.27
N ALA A 171 -9.34 -5.16 -10.89
CA ALA A 171 -9.78 -5.10 -9.50
C ALA A 171 -10.23 -6.47 -8.95
N MET A 172 -10.80 -7.33 -9.79
CA MET A 172 -11.11 -8.70 -9.41
C MET A 172 -9.85 -9.49 -9.08
N LEU A 173 -8.84 -9.50 -9.97
CA LEU A 173 -7.55 -10.15 -9.69
C LEU A 173 -6.85 -9.58 -8.46
N LEU A 174 -6.87 -8.25 -8.32
CA LEU A 174 -6.33 -7.58 -7.15
C LEU A 174 -7.02 -8.04 -5.85
N GLY A 175 -8.34 -8.22 -5.89
CA GLY A 175 -9.11 -8.72 -4.75
C GLY A 175 -8.72 -10.15 -4.37
N ILE A 176 -8.49 -11.03 -5.36
CA ILE A 176 -7.99 -12.39 -5.14
C ILE A 176 -6.63 -12.35 -4.44
N ASP A 177 -5.68 -11.57 -4.98
CA ASP A 177 -4.33 -11.48 -4.43
C ASP A 177 -4.29 -10.86 -3.04
N VAL A 178 -5.16 -9.87 -2.78
CA VAL A 178 -5.33 -9.28 -1.44
C VAL A 178 -5.93 -10.28 -0.47
N SER A 179 -6.91 -11.08 -0.90
CA SER A 179 -7.51 -12.15 -0.07
C SER A 179 -6.46 -13.21 0.30
N GLU A 180 -5.60 -13.60 -0.64
CA GLU A 180 -4.49 -14.53 -0.39
C GLU A 180 -3.49 -13.97 0.64
N ILE A 181 -3.07 -12.70 0.50
CA ILE A 181 -2.16 -12.05 1.45
C ILE A 181 -2.76 -12.02 2.87
N LEU A 182 -4.06 -11.80 2.98
CA LEU A 182 -4.75 -11.64 4.26
C LEU A 182 -5.35 -12.94 4.81
N GLN A 183 -5.12 -14.10 4.18
CA GLN A 183 -5.73 -15.37 4.55
C GLN A 183 -5.48 -15.76 6.02
N GLU A 184 -4.27 -15.53 6.52
CA GLU A 184 -3.90 -15.81 7.91
C GLU A 184 -4.12 -14.60 8.84
N TYR A 185 -4.68 -13.48 8.32
CA TYR A 185 -4.88 -12.21 9.02
C TYR A 185 -6.35 -11.76 8.99
N PRO A 186 -7.29 -12.52 9.62
CA PRO A 186 -8.72 -12.26 9.50
C PRO A 186 -9.18 -10.89 10.04
N ASP A 187 -8.51 -10.37 11.05
CA ASP A 187 -8.83 -9.05 11.61
C ASP A 187 -8.43 -7.94 10.64
N ASP A 188 -7.28 -8.05 9.98
CA ASP A 188 -6.83 -7.11 8.96
C ASP A 188 -7.74 -7.19 7.72
N LEU A 189 -8.12 -8.41 7.28
CA LEU A 189 -9.08 -8.63 6.21
C LEU A 189 -10.41 -7.93 6.50
N ALA A 190 -10.96 -8.12 7.69
CA ALA A 190 -12.20 -7.48 8.11
C ALA A 190 -12.09 -5.95 8.13
N ALA A 191 -10.97 -5.41 8.60
CA ALA A 191 -10.72 -3.98 8.63
C ALA A 191 -10.60 -3.37 7.22
N ILE A 192 -9.82 -3.99 6.33
CA ILE A 192 -9.67 -3.56 4.92
C ILE A 192 -11.00 -3.64 4.19
N LYS A 193 -11.71 -4.77 4.31
CA LYS A 193 -13.04 -4.96 3.71
C LYS A 193 -14.02 -3.87 4.18
N LYS A 194 -13.99 -3.54 5.47
CA LYS A 194 -14.81 -2.46 6.01
C LYS A 194 -14.48 -1.10 5.40
N ILE A 195 -13.20 -0.73 5.24
CA ILE A 195 -12.81 0.54 4.61
C ILE A 195 -13.38 0.65 3.20
N LEU A 196 -13.31 -0.43 2.42
CA LEU A 196 -13.82 -0.47 1.05
C LEU A 196 -15.35 -0.40 1.00
N ILE A 197 -16.05 -1.17 1.86
CA ILE A 197 -17.51 -1.13 1.96
C ILE A 197 -17.98 0.27 2.38
N ASP A 198 -17.40 0.86 3.43
CA ASP A 198 -17.73 2.21 3.88
C ASP A 198 -17.57 3.23 2.74
N SER A 199 -16.57 3.03 1.85
CA SER A 199 -16.33 3.89 0.68
C SER A 199 -17.40 3.73 -0.40
N VAL A 200 -17.87 2.51 -0.65
CA VAL A 200 -18.96 2.22 -1.60
C VAL A 200 -20.31 2.74 -1.07
N ASP A 201 -20.58 2.55 0.21
CA ASP A 201 -21.85 2.94 0.85
C ASP A 201 -22.06 4.47 0.87
N GLN A 202 -21.00 5.26 0.78
CA GLN A 202 -21.09 6.72 0.65
C GLN A 202 -21.62 7.19 -0.72
N LYS A 203 -21.73 6.30 -1.70
CA LYS A 203 -22.24 6.62 -3.06
C LYS A 203 -21.51 7.83 -3.64
N GLU A 204 -22.21 8.76 -4.26
CA GLU A 204 -21.66 9.97 -4.87
C GLU A 204 -20.83 10.85 -3.90
N HIS A 205 -20.97 10.62 -2.60
CA HIS A 205 -20.18 11.29 -1.55
C HIS A 205 -18.91 10.52 -1.15
N SER A 206 -18.58 9.43 -1.82
CA SER A 206 -17.38 8.64 -1.55
C SER A 206 -16.12 9.48 -1.74
N ILE A 207 -15.41 9.72 -0.64
CA ILE A 207 -14.15 10.47 -0.67
C ILE A 207 -13.13 9.72 -1.51
N LEU A 208 -13.01 8.39 -1.34
CA LEU A 208 -12.05 7.56 -2.07
C LEU A 208 -12.29 7.64 -3.57
N ILE A 209 -13.53 7.34 -4.01
CA ILE A 209 -13.87 7.32 -5.45
C ILE A 209 -13.66 8.71 -6.06
N ASN A 210 -14.11 9.75 -5.39
CA ASN A 210 -13.96 11.12 -5.87
C ASN A 210 -12.50 11.56 -5.98
N GLN A 211 -11.63 11.18 -5.02
CA GLN A 211 -10.20 11.47 -5.10
C GLN A 211 -9.51 10.69 -6.22
N ILE A 212 -9.89 9.41 -6.46
CA ILE A 212 -9.37 8.62 -7.58
C ILE A 212 -9.72 9.28 -8.92
N ILE A 213 -10.99 9.61 -9.17
CA ILE A 213 -11.40 10.23 -10.43
C ILE A 213 -10.90 11.68 -10.60
N GLU A 214 -10.52 12.34 -9.51
CA GLU A 214 -9.86 13.64 -9.57
C GLU A 214 -8.46 13.56 -10.18
N THR A 215 -7.70 12.51 -9.86
CA THR A 215 -6.32 12.29 -10.33
C THR A 215 -6.28 11.45 -11.61
N HIS A 216 -7.19 10.51 -11.79
CA HIS A 216 -7.31 9.60 -12.94
C HIS A 216 -8.50 9.97 -13.82
N LYS A 217 -8.33 10.99 -14.67
CA LYS A 217 -9.41 11.57 -15.51
C LYS A 217 -9.94 10.63 -16.60
N THR A 218 -9.27 9.52 -16.83
CA THR A 218 -9.69 8.44 -17.74
C THR A 218 -10.77 7.56 -17.13
N LEU A 219 -10.92 7.57 -15.80
CA LEU A 219 -11.88 6.76 -15.06
C LEU A 219 -13.15 7.53 -14.77
N SER A 220 -14.30 6.90 -15.00
CA SER A 220 -15.59 7.36 -14.54
C SER A 220 -15.88 6.91 -13.11
N TYR A 221 -16.83 7.58 -12.47
CA TYR A 221 -17.30 7.18 -11.12
C TYR A 221 -17.81 5.73 -11.12
N GLU A 222 -18.60 5.34 -12.11
CA GLU A 222 -19.19 4.00 -12.24
C GLU A 222 -18.14 2.92 -12.46
N GLU A 223 -17.06 3.21 -13.17
CA GLU A 223 -15.95 2.27 -13.35
C GLU A 223 -15.19 2.03 -12.05
N VAL A 224 -14.86 3.10 -11.31
CA VAL A 224 -14.17 2.95 -10.01
C VAL A 224 -15.06 2.29 -8.99
N LEU A 225 -16.35 2.64 -8.92
CA LEU A 225 -17.32 2.00 -8.04
C LEU A 225 -17.42 0.50 -8.33
N GLY A 226 -17.60 0.13 -9.61
CA GLY A 226 -17.67 -1.28 -10.02
C GLY A 226 -16.38 -2.04 -9.76
N ALA A 227 -15.23 -1.41 -9.93
CA ALA A 227 -13.93 -1.99 -9.61
C ALA A 227 -13.81 -2.30 -8.11
N ILE A 228 -14.13 -1.33 -7.24
CA ILE A 228 -14.08 -1.55 -5.79
C ILE A 228 -15.08 -2.64 -5.36
N GLN A 229 -16.27 -2.69 -5.96
CA GLN A 229 -17.25 -3.76 -5.69
C GLN A 229 -16.72 -5.14 -6.11
N ASN A 230 -16.11 -5.26 -7.29
CA ASN A 230 -15.51 -6.52 -7.74
C ASN A 230 -14.38 -6.98 -6.80
N LEU A 231 -13.54 -6.04 -6.35
CA LEU A 231 -12.49 -6.32 -5.38
C LEU A 231 -13.09 -6.83 -4.06
N ILE A 232 -14.09 -6.15 -3.50
CA ILE A 232 -14.77 -6.55 -2.24
C ILE A 232 -15.34 -7.96 -2.34
N ASN A 233 -15.90 -8.35 -3.49
CA ASN A 233 -16.50 -9.66 -3.70
C ASN A 233 -15.47 -10.80 -3.60
N GLN A 234 -14.18 -10.53 -3.79
CA GLN A 234 -13.10 -11.51 -3.67
C GLN A 234 -12.53 -11.61 -2.25
N LEU A 235 -12.80 -10.65 -1.37
CA LEU A 235 -12.32 -10.66 0.01
C LEU A 235 -13.16 -11.62 0.87
N ASN A 236 -12.70 -12.86 1.00
CA ASN A 236 -13.39 -13.96 1.72
C ASN A 236 -12.54 -14.49 2.87
#